data_205f5f3f43c870088e71908189cdfde1
#
_entry.id   205f5f3f43c870088e71908189cdfde1
#
_cell.length_a   1.000
_cell.length_b   1.000
_cell.length_c   1.000
_cell.angle_alpha   90.00
_cell.angle_beta   90.00
_cell.angle_gamma   90.00
#
_symmetry.space_group_name_H-M   'P 1'
#
loop_
_entity.id
_entity.type
_entity.pdbx_description
1 polymer ?
#
loop_
_entity_poly.entity_id
_entity_poly.type
_entity_poly.pdbx_seq_one_letter_code
_entity_poly.pdbx_strand_id
1 'polypeptide(L)'
;MNNSFTFVALAMSIGILSSTTAYADCEADLGLLETAMAAPNLPPDLKVEMSKAGEAGAAAMRKDDDETCHKVVMDVLAKTGTKTETASPSASTQSLGDLSSFKTITENTLKLVNANKFPEAKARIKDLETAWDVAHKNLQALNNDKWTLIDNALDKSLKQLRAATPTAAGSADALNALLKVINESK
;
A
#
# COMPACT_ATOMS: atom_id res chain seq x y z
N MET A 1 12.95 56.85 -35.74
CA MET A 1 12.07 56.43 -34.66
C MET A 1 11.59 55.03 -35.04
N ASN A 2 12.33 54.00 -34.64
CA ASN A 2 12.02 52.59 -34.95
C ASN A 2 11.70 51.88 -33.62
N ASN A 3 10.41 51.53 -33.45
CA ASN A 3 9.98 50.72 -32.33
C ASN A 3 10.08 49.25 -32.77
N SER A 4 11.07 48.55 -32.23
CA SER A 4 11.13 47.07 -32.29
C SER A 4 10.32 46.45 -31.15
N PHE A 5 9.21 45.84 -31.48
CA PHE A 5 8.43 45.02 -30.53
C PHE A 5 9.08 43.64 -30.47
N THR A 6 9.64 43.33 -29.32
CA THR A 6 10.17 41.99 -29.01
C THR A 6 9.00 41.13 -28.49
N PHE A 7 8.57 40.13 -29.26
CA PHE A 7 7.63 39.10 -28.80
C PHE A 7 8.35 38.12 -27.89
N VAL A 8 7.99 38.12 -26.61
CA VAL A 8 8.39 37.08 -25.66
C VAL A 8 7.42 35.92 -25.84
N ALA A 9 7.91 34.83 -26.41
CA ALA A 9 7.15 33.55 -26.47
C ALA A 9 7.15 32.90 -25.10
N LEU A 10 6.00 32.85 -24.45
CA LEU A 10 5.76 32.14 -23.20
C LEU A 10 5.59 30.65 -23.53
N ALA A 11 6.63 29.86 -23.34
CA ALA A 11 6.55 28.41 -23.45
C ALA A 11 5.74 27.84 -22.26
N MET A 12 4.50 27.45 -22.51
CA MET A 12 3.71 26.66 -21.57
C MET A 12 4.27 25.25 -21.51
N SER A 13 4.97 24.94 -20.42
CA SER A 13 5.37 23.58 -20.08
C SER A 13 4.12 22.80 -19.67
N ILE A 14 3.63 21.93 -20.56
CA ILE A 14 2.60 20.94 -20.21
C ILE A 14 3.26 19.93 -19.28
N GLY A 15 2.99 20.08 -17.98
CA GLY A 15 3.35 19.09 -16.99
C GLY A 15 2.57 17.80 -17.26
N ILE A 16 3.28 16.76 -17.69
CA ILE A 16 2.75 15.40 -17.75
C ILE A 16 2.48 14.99 -16.31
N LEU A 17 1.22 15.03 -15.90
CA LEU A 17 0.76 14.32 -14.69
C LEU A 17 0.95 12.83 -14.96
N SER A 18 2.08 12.29 -14.51
CA SER A 18 2.24 10.85 -14.39
C SER A 18 1.24 10.37 -13.35
N SER A 19 0.10 9.86 -13.81
CA SER A 19 -0.81 9.09 -13.00
C SER A 19 -0.03 7.86 -12.55
N THR A 20 0.49 7.87 -11.35
CA THR A 20 0.96 6.65 -10.69
C THR A 20 -0.28 5.81 -10.43
N THR A 21 -0.59 4.90 -11.35
CA THR A 21 -1.49 3.80 -11.06
C THR A 21 -0.91 3.11 -9.83
N ALA A 22 -1.67 3.09 -8.73
CA ALA A 22 -1.35 2.24 -7.61
C ALA A 22 -1.44 0.80 -8.15
N TYR A 23 -0.30 0.22 -8.49
CA TYR A 23 -0.24 -1.19 -8.81
C TYR A 23 -0.67 -1.96 -7.57
N ALA A 24 -1.66 -2.83 -7.73
CA ALA A 24 -2.01 -3.79 -6.71
C ALA A 24 -0.77 -4.62 -6.40
N ASP A 25 -0.52 -4.84 -5.13
CA ASP A 25 0.62 -5.61 -4.67
C ASP A 25 0.48 -7.05 -5.21
N CYS A 26 1.44 -7.50 -6.00
CA CYS A 26 1.44 -8.85 -6.58
C CYS A 26 1.30 -9.95 -5.52
N GLU A 27 1.82 -9.74 -4.33
CA GLU A 27 1.70 -10.68 -3.22
C GLU A 27 0.24 -10.84 -2.78
N ALA A 28 -0.53 -9.75 -2.75
CA ALA A 28 -1.96 -9.79 -2.46
C ALA A 28 -2.75 -10.55 -3.54
N ASP A 29 -2.41 -10.35 -4.81
CA ASP A 29 -3.05 -11.05 -5.94
C ASP A 29 -2.79 -12.56 -5.90
N LEU A 30 -1.57 -12.97 -5.57
CA LEU A 30 -1.21 -14.38 -5.39
C LEU A 30 -1.97 -15.00 -4.20
N GLY A 31 -2.19 -14.26 -3.12
CA GLY A 31 -3.02 -14.69 -1.99
C GLY A 31 -4.50 -14.89 -2.38
N LEU A 32 -5.04 -14.03 -3.23
CA LEU A 32 -6.39 -14.20 -3.79
C LEU A 32 -6.47 -15.45 -4.67
N LEU A 33 -5.46 -15.71 -5.47
CA LEU A 33 -5.38 -16.91 -6.32
C LEU A 33 -5.37 -18.20 -5.49
N GLU A 34 -4.57 -18.24 -4.42
CA GLU A 34 -4.50 -19.37 -3.50
C GLU A 34 -5.84 -19.63 -2.82
N THR A 35 -6.50 -18.57 -2.37
CA THR A 35 -7.84 -18.64 -1.76
C THR A 35 -8.87 -19.20 -2.76
N ALA A 36 -8.84 -18.75 -4.00
CA ALA A 36 -9.73 -19.22 -5.04
C ALA A 36 -9.46 -20.70 -5.41
N MET A 37 -8.20 -21.14 -5.38
CA MET A 37 -7.80 -22.52 -5.62
C MET A 37 -8.28 -23.49 -4.53
N ALA A 38 -8.53 -23.01 -3.33
CA ALA A 38 -9.08 -23.79 -2.22
C ALA A 38 -10.59 -24.05 -2.34
N ALA A 39 -11.29 -23.44 -3.30
CA ALA A 39 -12.72 -23.60 -3.49
C ALA A 39 -13.09 -25.06 -3.80
N PRO A 40 -14.07 -25.67 -3.09
CA PRO A 40 -14.35 -27.12 -3.20
C PRO A 40 -14.92 -27.55 -4.57
N ASN A 41 -15.50 -26.62 -5.33
CA ASN A 41 -16.19 -26.88 -6.59
C ASN A 41 -15.42 -26.31 -7.81
N LEU A 42 -14.12 -26.07 -7.68
CA LEU A 42 -13.33 -25.53 -8.78
C LEU A 42 -13.12 -26.59 -9.88
N PRO A 43 -13.43 -26.29 -11.17
CA PRO A 43 -13.18 -27.18 -12.28
C PRO A 43 -11.71 -27.59 -12.36
N PRO A 44 -11.39 -28.90 -12.63
CA PRO A 44 -10.01 -29.37 -12.66
C PRO A 44 -9.14 -28.63 -13.66
N ASP A 45 -9.67 -28.31 -14.84
CA ASP A 45 -8.96 -27.58 -15.89
C ASP A 45 -8.59 -26.17 -15.45
N LEU A 46 -9.53 -25.49 -14.77
CA LEU A 46 -9.31 -24.15 -14.23
C LEU A 46 -8.28 -24.17 -13.10
N LYS A 47 -8.28 -25.21 -12.27
CA LYS A 47 -7.26 -25.38 -11.23
C LYS A 47 -5.84 -25.48 -11.79
N VAL A 48 -5.68 -26.17 -12.95
CA VAL A 48 -4.39 -26.24 -13.64
C VAL A 48 -3.99 -24.88 -14.21
N GLU A 49 -4.93 -24.13 -14.79
CA GLU A 49 -4.65 -22.78 -15.29
C GLU A 49 -4.25 -21.84 -14.14
N MET A 50 -4.93 -21.89 -13.02
CA MET A 50 -4.63 -21.10 -11.83
C MET A 50 -3.24 -21.42 -11.26
N SER A 51 -2.86 -22.70 -11.22
CA SER A 51 -1.52 -23.11 -10.80
C SER A 51 -0.44 -22.50 -11.70
N LYS A 52 -0.64 -22.55 -13.03
CA LYS A 52 0.29 -21.92 -13.99
C LYS A 52 0.37 -20.40 -13.83
N ALA A 53 -0.77 -19.76 -13.59
CA ALA A 53 -0.81 -18.30 -13.35
C ALA A 53 -0.08 -17.94 -12.07
N GLY A 54 -0.21 -18.74 -11.01
CA GLY A 54 0.55 -18.56 -9.77
C GLY A 54 2.06 -18.68 -9.97
N GLU A 55 2.51 -19.69 -10.73
CA GLU A 55 3.93 -19.84 -11.08
C GLU A 55 4.45 -18.66 -11.90
N ALA A 56 3.66 -18.18 -12.88
CA ALA A 56 4.03 -17.04 -13.72
C ALA A 56 4.05 -15.74 -12.91
N GLY A 57 3.07 -15.52 -12.03
CA GLY A 57 3.02 -14.39 -11.13
C GLY A 57 4.22 -14.36 -10.18
N ALA A 58 4.50 -15.47 -9.51
CA ALA A 58 5.67 -15.60 -8.67
C ALA A 58 7.01 -15.43 -9.43
N ALA A 59 7.06 -15.80 -10.72
CA ALA A 59 8.23 -15.54 -11.55
C ALA A 59 8.39 -14.05 -11.93
N ALA A 60 7.28 -13.34 -12.14
CA ALA A 60 7.27 -11.91 -12.41
C ALA A 60 7.68 -11.13 -11.13
N MET A 61 7.12 -11.48 -9.96
CA MET A 61 7.47 -10.87 -8.67
C MET A 61 8.98 -10.98 -8.37
N ARG A 62 9.63 -12.11 -8.67
CA ARG A 62 11.09 -12.25 -8.52
C ARG A 62 11.91 -11.33 -9.43
N LYS A 63 11.29 -10.66 -10.39
CA LYS A 63 11.91 -9.70 -11.32
C LYS A 63 11.45 -8.27 -11.05
N ASP A 64 10.77 -8.02 -9.94
CA ASP A 64 10.13 -6.74 -9.60
C ASP A 64 9.16 -6.26 -10.69
N ASP A 65 8.49 -7.21 -11.40
CA ASP A 65 7.52 -6.95 -12.47
C ASP A 65 6.09 -7.19 -11.95
N ASP A 66 5.64 -6.30 -11.08
CA ASP A 66 4.33 -6.37 -10.42
C ASP A 66 3.17 -6.24 -11.43
N GLU A 67 3.37 -5.48 -12.52
CA GLU A 67 2.36 -5.33 -13.57
C GLU A 67 2.07 -6.64 -14.27
N THR A 68 3.10 -7.37 -14.68
CA THR A 68 2.95 -8.68 -15.31
C THR A 68 2.34 -9.68 -14.33
N CYS A 69 2.75 -9.65 -13.06
CA CYS A 69 2.19 -10.51 -12.04
C CYS A 69 0.69 -10.25 -11.85
N HIS A 70 0.30 -9.01 -11.59
CA HIS A 70 -1.10 -8.61 -11.44
C HIS A 70 -1.93 -9.09 -12.65
N LYS A 71 -1.45 -8.81 -13.86
CA LYS A 71 -2.17 -9.17 -15.08
C LYS A 71 -2.42 -10.67 -15.21
N VAL A 72 -1.41 -11.51 -15.04
CA VAL A 72 -1.56 -12.96 -15.24
C VAL A 72 -2.43 -13.61 -14.17
N VAL A 73 -2.39 -13.13 -12.96
CA VAL A 73 -3.21 -13.62 -11.85
C VAL A 73 -4.66 -13.19 -12.04
N MET A 74 -4.92 -11.92 -12.35
CA MET A 74 -6.27 -11.40 -12.52
C MET A 74 -6.96 -11.98 -13.76
N ASP A 75 -6.22 -12.22 -14.86
CA ASP A 75 -6.76 -12.85 -16.07
C ASP A 75 -7.32 -14.27 -15.81
N VAL A 76 -6.70 -15.04 -14.93
CA VAL A 76 -7.20 -16.36 -14.57
C VAL A 76 -8.31 -16.32 -13.53
N LEU A 77 -8.22 -15.41 -12.54
CA LEU A 77 -9.29 -15.20 -11.56
C LEU A 77 -10.60 -14.79 -12.22
N ALA A 78 -10.57 -13.98 -13.27
CA ALA A 78 -11.76 -13.60 -14.03
C ALA A 78 -12.50 -14.79 -14.64
N LYS A 79 -11.82 -15.92 -14.90
CA LYS A 79 -12.42 -17.16 -15.45
C LYS A 79 -13.14 -18.00 -14.40
N THR A 80 -12.93 -17.74 -13.12
CA THR A 80 -13.61 -18.50 -12.05
C THR A 80 -15.11 -18.21 -11.97
N GLY A 81 -15.62 -17.26 -12.78
CA GLY A 81 -17.01 -16.81 -12.72
C GLY A 81 -17.34 -16.02 -11.43
N THR A 82 -16.43 -15.94 -10.50
CA THR A 82 -16.40 -14.87 -9.52
C THR A 82 -16.26 -13.60 -10.34
N LYS A 83 -17.35 -12.88 -10.57
CA LYS A 83 -17.25 -11.49 -10.99
C LYS A 83 -16.25 -10.87 -10.03
N THR A 84 -15.02 -10.77 -10.47
CA THR A 84 -14.12 -9.78 -9.94
C THR A 84 -14.75 -8.47 -10.40
N GLU A 85 -15.78 -8.04 -9.69
CA GLU A 85 -16.01 -6.63 -9.61
C GLU A 85 -14.62 -6.12 -9.34
N THR A 86 -14.10 -5.34 -10.27
CA THR A 86 -12.98 -4.44 -10.02
C THR A 86 -13.23 -3.99 -8.59
N ALA A 87 -12.53 -4.59 -7.65
CA ALA A 87 -12.66 -4.22 -6.27
C ALA A 87 -12.07 -2.80 -6.18
N SER A 88 -12.89 -1.86 -6.54
CA SER A 88 -13.09 -0.69 -5.72
C SER A 88 -13.24 -1.29 -4.34
N PRO A 89 -12.29 -1.05 -3.41
CA PRO A 89 -12.27 -1.79 -2.16
C PRO A 89 -13.69 -1.72 -1.61
N SER A 90 -14.43 -2.83 -1.75
CA SER A 90 -15.63 -3.06 -0.99
C SER A 90 -15.07 -3.14 0.41
N ALA A 91 -15.01 -1.96 1.05
CA ALA A 91 -14.61 -1.83 2.41
C ALA A 91 -15.39 -2.93 3.15
N SER A 92 -14.71 -4.02 3.46
CA SER A 92 -15.26 -4.97 4.40
C SER A 92 -15.58 -4.10 5.61
N THR A 93 -16.85 -4.00 5.95
CA THR A 93 -17.33 -3.12 7.04
C THR A 93 -16.77 -3.56 8.39
N GLN A 94 -16.00 -4.66 8.40
CA GLN A 94 -15.39 -5.21 9.58
C GLN A 94 -14.19 -4.33 10.01
N SER A 95 -14.33 -3.78 11.20
CA SER A 95 -13.29 -3.01 11.87
C SER A 95 -12.10 -3.89 12.26
N LEU A 96 -10.90 -3.31 12.33
CA LEU A 96 -9.72 -3.96 12.94
C LEU A 96 -9.76 -3.96 14.48
N GLY A 97 -10.86 -3.49 15.09
CA GLY A 97 -10.98 -3.41 16.53
C GLY A 97 -10.29 -2.19 17.14
N ASP A 98 -9.76 -2.34 18.36
CA ASP A 98 -9.12 -1.24 19.08
C ASP A 98 -7.69 -0.99 18.60
N LEU A 99 -7.50 0.09 17.85
CA LEU A 99 -6.21 0.57 17.36
C LEU A 99 -5.65 1.75 18.17
N SER A 100 -6.19 2.01 19.38
CA SER A 100 -5.84 3.19 20.19
C SER A 100 -4.37 3.21 20.60
N SER A 101 -3.77 2.07 20.88
CA SER A 101 -2.34 1.95 21.22
C SER A 101 -1.44 2.36 20.05
N PHE A 102 -1.71 1.87 18.85
CA PHE A 102 -0.96 2.23 17.64
C PHE A 102 -1.11 3.72 17.30
N LYS A 103 -2.33 4.25 17.41
CA LYS A 103 -2.60 5.67 17.27
C LYS A 103 -1.76 6.51 18.24
N THR A 104 -1.77 6.15 19.53
CA THR A 104 -1.05 6.88 20.57
C THR A 104 0.47 6.88 20.29
N ILE A 105 1.04 5.76 19.87
CA ILE A 105 2.47 5.69 19.53
C ILE A 105 2.77 6.58 18.33
N THR A 106 1.92 6.55 17.29
CA THR A 106 2.06 7.38 16.09
C THR A 106 1.99 8.88 16.42
N GLU A 107 1.02 9.29 17.24
CA GLU A 107 0.88 10.68 17.68
C GLU A 107 2.10 11.17 18.49
N ASN A 108 2.63 10.31 19.37
CA ASN A 108 3.85 10.61 20.12
C ASN A 108 5.06 10.75 19.20
N THR A 109 5.18 9.89 18.19
CA THR A 109 6.23 9.99 17.18
C THR A 109 6.13 11.30 16.41
N LEU A 110 4.92 11.69 16.00
CA LEU A 110 4.67 12.95 15.30
C LEU A 110 5.06 14.16 16.15
N LYS A 111 4.75 14.16 17.45
CA LYS A 111 5.19 15.23 18.38
C LYS A 111 6.71 15.34 18.43
N LEU A 112 7.44 14.24 18.45
CA LEU A 112 8.90 14.21 18.43
C LEU A 112 9.46 14.75 17.11
N VAL A 113 8.87 14.39 15.98
CA VAL A 113 9.23 14.91 14.64
C VAL A 113 9.04 16.43 14.59
N ASN A 114 7.90 16.93 15.04
CA ASN A 114 7.60 18.36 15.07
C ASN A 114 8.53 19.16 16.00
N ALA A 115 9.08 18.48 17.01
CA ALA A 115 10.10 19.05 17.89
C ALA A 115 11.54 18.87 17.35
N ASN A 116 11.73 18.36 16.13
CA ASN A 116 13.01 18.00 15.50
C ASN A 116 13.86 16.99 16.32
N LYS A 117 13.21 16.18 17.17
CA LYS A 117 13.83 15.13 17.97
C LYS A 117 13.87 13.80 17.21
N PHE A 118 14.63 13.76 16.11
CA PHE A 118 14.68 12.60 15.22
C PHE A 118 15.22 11.31 15.86
N PRO A 119 16.25 11.32 16.72
CA PRO A 119 16.70 10.09 17.39
C PRO A 119 15.59 9.45 18.22
N GLU A 120 14.86 10.26 19.01
CA GLU A 120 13.74 9.79 19.82
C GLU A 120 12.54 9.35 18.95
N ALA A 121 12.27 10.09 17.86
CA ALA A 121 11.23 9.69 16.90
C ALA A 121 11.53 8.34 16.23
N LYS A 122 12.81 8.09 15.87
CA LYS A 122 13.25 6.79 15.35
C LYS A 122 13.09 5.65 16.35
N ALA A 123 13.38 5.89 17.61
CA ALA A 123 13.14 4.91 18.66
C ALA A 123 11.63 4.65 18.83
N ARG A 124 10.83 5.70 18.84
CA ARG A 124 9.38 5.57 19.05
C ARG A 124 8.65 4.89 17.90
N ILE A 125 9.04 5.15 16.63
CA ILE A 125 8.42 4.45 15.48
C ILE A 125 8.82 2.96 15.46
N LYS A 126 9.96 2.59 16.00
CA LYS A 126 10.34 1.18 16.18
C LYS A 126 9.44 0.47 17.20
N ASP A 127 9.02 1.16 18.27
CA ASP A 127 8.04 0.59 19.20
C ASP A 127 6.73 0.29 18.49
N LEU A 128 6.30 1.18 17.56
CA LEU A 128 5.10 0.97 16.75
C LEU A 128 5.25 -0.25 15.83
N GLU A 129 6.36 -0.34 15.10
CA GLU A 129 6.69 -1.49 14.25
C GLU A 129 6.60 -2.80 15.04
N THR A 130 7.28 -2.87 16.18
CA THR A 130 7.28 -4.07 17.03
C THR A 130 5.87 -4.43 17.52
N ALA A 131 5.08 -3.44 17.94
CA ALA A 131 3.72 -3.68 18.40
C ALA A 131 2.80 -4.15 17.24
N TRP A 132 3.02 -3.60 16.04
CA TRP A 132 2.30 -3.97 14.83
C TRP A 132 2.60 -5.41 14.41
N ASP A 133 3.88 -5.80 14.39
CA ASP A 133 4.33 -7.15 14.08
C ASP A 133 3.73 -8.20 15.03
N VAL A 134 3.66 -7.89 16.32
CA VAL A 134 3.04 -8.79 17.33
C VAL A 134 1.55 -8.96 17.07
N ALA A 135 0.86 -7.91 16.62
CA ALA A 135 -0.57 -7.94 16.35
C ALA A 135 -0.94 -8.48 14.96
N HIS A 136 0.03 -8.60 14.05
CA HIS A 136 -0.14 -8.92 12.63
C HIS A 136 -1.18 -10.00 12.37
N LYS A 137 -0.97 -11.22 12.86
CA LYS A 137 -1.83 -12.38 12.56
C LYS A 137 -3.29 -12.14 12.97
N ASN A 138 -3.50 -11.48 14.09
CA ASN A 138 -4.85 -11.23 14.61
C ASN A 138 -5.55 -10.14 13.80
N LEU A 139 -4.85 -9.04 13.50
CA LEU A 139 -5.42 -7.91 12.76
C LEU A 139 -5.68 -8.28 11.30
N GLN A 140 -4.75 -8.97 10.65
CA GLN A 140 -4.89 -9.43 9.28
C GLN A 140 -6.07 -10.41 9.13
N ALA A 141 -6.27 -11.31 10.10
CA ALA A 141 -7.41 -12.23 10.09
C ALA A 141 -8.77 -11.54 10.26
N LEU A 142 -8.80 -10.36 10.91
CA LEU A 142 -10.03 -9.56 11.04
C LEU A 142 -10.38 -8.86 9.73
N ASN A 143 -9.41 -8.22 9.09
CA ASN A 143 -9.60 -7.50 7.84
C ASN A 143 -8.26 -7.27 7.15
N ASN A 144 -7.93 -8.12 6.18
CA ASN A 144 -6.68 -8.06 5.44
C ASN A 144 -6.49 -6.72 4.70
N ASP A 145 -7.56 -6.18 4.09
CA ASP A 145 -7.46 -4.96 3.30
C ASP A 145 -7.11 -3.75 4.17
N LYS A 146 -7.82 -3.59 5.30
CA LYS A 146 -7.54 -2.52 6.25
C LYS A 146 -6.17 -2.70 6.92
N TRP A 147 -5.79 -3.94 7.22
CA TRP A 147 -4.46 -4.25 7.75
C TRP A 147 -3.38 -3.81 6.75
N THR A 148 -3.49 -4.19 5.48
CA THR A 148 -2.54 -3.83 4.42
C THR A 148 -2.41 -2.31 4.23
N LEU A 149 -3.53 -1.57 4.31
CA LEU A 149 -3.50 -0.11 4.22
C LEU A 149 -2.68 0.53 5.35
N ILE A 150 -2.82 0.03 6.59
CA ILE A 150 -2.06 0.54 7.73
C ILE A 150 -0.59 0.13 7.60
N ASP A 151 -0.31 -1.11 7.23
CA ASP A 151 1.02 -1.67 7.05
C ASP A 151 1.83 -0.85 6.04
N ASN A 152 1.29 -0.62 4.86
CA ASN A 152 1.88 0.24 3.84
C ASN A 152 2.14 1.69 4.30
N ALA A 153 1.24 2.25 5.11
CA ALA A 153 1.40 3.60 5.65
C ALA A 153 2.47 3.64 6.76
N LEU A 154 2.59 2.57 7.56
CA LEU A 154 3.64 2.41 8.55
C LEU A 154 5.01 2.30 7.88
N ASP A 155 5.16 1.48 6.84
CA ASP A 155 6.38 1.33 6.07
C ASP A 155 6.86 2.66 5.46
N LYS A 156 5.95 3.44 4.89
CA LYS A 156 6.26 4.78 4.40
C LYS A 156 6.79 5.69 5.52
N SER A 157 6.20 5.62 6.70
CA SER A 157 6.63 6.38 7.86
C SER A 157 8.02 5.94 8.35
N LEU A 158 8.26 4.64 8.41
CA LEU A 158 9.57 4.05 8.72
C LEU A 158 10.64 4.48 7.72
N LYS A 159 10.34 4.42 6.43
CA LYS A 159 11.25 4.84 5.36
C LYS A 159 11.63 6.31 5.48
N GLN A 160 10.68 7.21 5.76
CA GLN A 160 10.95 8.64 5.93
C GLN A 160 11.82 8.91 7.17
N LEU A 161 11.49 8.30 8.30
CA LEU A 161 12.26 8.49 9.53
C LEU A 161 13.65 7.84 9.51
N ARG A 162 13.83 6.73 8.78
CA ARG A 162 15.10 6.01 8.65
C ARG A 162 15.99 6.54 7.53
N ALA A 163 15.53 7.52 6.73
CA ALA A 163 16.35 8.15 5.72
C ALA A 163 17.66 8.71 6.30
N ALA A 164 18.70 8.83 5.48
CA ALA A 164 19.99 9.39 5.90
C ALA A 164 19.85 10.82 6.41
N THR A 165 18.96 11.59 5.79
CA THR A 165 18.62 12.97 6.16
C THR A 165 17.10 13.11 6.27
N PRO A 166 16.48 12.66 7.38
CA PRO A 166 15.05 12.80 7.54
C PRO A 166 14.65 14.27 7.66
N THR A 167 13.56 14.66 7.00
CA THR A 167 13.00 16.02 7.10
C THR A 167 11.76 16.02 7.99
N ALA A 168 11.55 17.11 8.73
CA ALA A 168 10.37 17.25 9.58
C ALA A 168 9.07 17.20 8.75
N ALA A 169 9.03 17.89 7.62
CA ALA A 169 7.86 17.91 6.74
C ALA A 169 7.54 16.51 6.20
N GLY A 170 8.49 15.83 5.53
CA GLY A 170 8.23 14.51 4.94
C GLY A 170 7.89 13.44 5.98
N SER A 171 8.53 13.48 7.15
CA SER A 171 8.23 12.56 8.25
C SER A 171 6.86 12.84 8.87
N ALA A 172 6.50 14.11 9.05
CA ALA A 172 5.19 14.51 9.56
C ALA A 172 4.06 14.14 8.60
N ASP A 173 4.24 14.36 7.30
CA ASP A 173 3.26 14.01 6.28
C ASP A 173 2.99 12.49 6.25
N ALA A 174 4.04 11.67 6.32
CA ALA A 174 3.89 10.22 6.37
C ALA A 174 3.17 9.75 7.65
N LEU A 175 3.50 10.31 8.82
CA LEU A 175 2.84 9.99 10.08
C LEU A 175 1.38 10.45 10.12
N ASN A 176 1.06 11.60 9.53
CA ASN A 176 -0.32 12.07 9.40
C ASN A 176 -1.14 11.17 8.47
N ALA A 177 -0.55 10.69 7.37
CA ALA A 177 -1.18 9.71 6.48
C ALA A 177 -1.46 8.40 7.23
N LEU A 178 -0.51 7.90 8.03
CA LEU A 178 -0.69 6.73 8.89
C LEU A 178 -1.83 6.93 9.90
N LEU A 179 -1.87 8.07 10.60
CA LEU A 179 -2.95 8.40 11.54
C LEU A 179 -4.33 8.43 10.87
N LYS A 180 -4.39 8.93 9.64
CA LYS A 180 -5.63 8.94 8.86
C LYS A 180 -6.13 7.52 8.62
N VAL A 181 -5.26 6.64 8.11
CA VAL A 181 -5.62 5.25 7.81
C VAL A 181 -6.00 4.49 9.09
N ILE A 182 -5.28 4.66 10.20
CA ILE A 182 -5.64 4.07 11.50
C ILE A 182 -7.04 4.51 11.96
N ASN A 183 -7.39 5.79 11.79
CA ASN A 183 -8.71 6.30 12.19
C ASN A 183 -9.84 5.76 11.29
N GLU A 184 -9.58 5.55 10.00
CA GLU A 184 -10.55 5.04 9.02
C GLU A 184 -10.73 3.50 9.10
N SER A 185 -9.83 2.81 9.78
CA SER A 185 -9.81 1.34 9.90
C SER A 185 -10.51 0.80 11.16
N LYS A 186 -10.99 1.68 12.03
CA LYS A 186 -11.71 1.34 13.26
C LYS A 186 -13.08 0.76 12.99
#